data_482e37969f020883f469a0cc8b5982ea
#
_entry.id   482e37969f020883f469a0cc8b5982ea
#
_cell.length_a   1.000
_cell.length_b   1.000
_cell.length_c   1.000
_cell.angle_alpha   90.00
_cell.angle_beta   90.00
_cell.angle_gamma   90.00
#
_symmetry.space_group_name_H-M   'P 1'
#
loop_
_entity.id
_entity.type
_entity.pdbx_description
1 polymer ?
#
loop_
_entity_poly.entity_id
_entity_poly.type
_entity_poly.pdbx_seq_one_letter_code
_entity_poly.pdbx_strand_id
1 'polypeptide(L)'
;MLASSLGTPYEIETEDTILFLEDVAEKPYRIDRMLMQLRLAGKLEKVRGFIFGEMLDCRPPATESYTLQQVVLRILAGYDVPVVYGLKSGHVTGENLTLPLGVRVELSAENLRVELKVLEAATVIR
;
A
#
# COMPACT_ATOMS: atom_id res chain seq x y z
N MET A 1 0.74 -0.69 11.80
CA MET A 1 0.55 0.65 12.44
C MET A 1 -0.67 1.40 11.93
N LEU A 2 -0.92 1.58 10.62
CA LEU A 2 -2.06 2.37 10.11
C LEU A 2 -3.42 1.95 10.67
N ALA A 3 -3.74 0.66 10.69
CA ALA A 3 -5.01 0.16 11.21
C ALA A 3 -5.17 0.39 12.72
N SER A 4 -4.09 0.40 13.49
CA SER A 4 -4.13 0.62 14.94
C SER A 4 -4.21 2.10 15.35
N SER A 5 -3.99 3.03 14.43
CA SER A 5 -4.16 4.47 14.70
C SER A 5 -5.58 4.99 14.40
N LEU A 6 -6.45 4.16 13.81
CA LEU A 6 -7.83 4.53 13.49
C LEU A 6 -8.62 4.93 14.75
N GLY A 7 -9.40 6.00 14.64
CA GLY A 7 -10.16 6.55 15.76
C GLY A 7 -9.33 7.36 16.76
N THR A 8 -8.07 7.62 16.47
CA THR A 8 -7.18 8.47 17.28
C THR A 8 -6.87 9.78 16.55
N PRO A 9 -6.33 10.81 17.26
CA PRO A 9 -5.86 12.04 16.60
C PRO A 9 -4.71 11.83 15.59
N TYR A 10 -4.14 10.64 15.52
CA TYR A 10 -3.01 10.27 14.67
C TYR A 10 -3.41 9.36 13.51
N GLU A 11 -4.70 9.20 13.25
CA GLU A 11 -5.12 8.40 12.11
C GLU A 11 -4.73 9.06 10.78
N ILE A 12 -4.42 8.22 9.80
CA ILE A 12 -3.97 8.69 8.49
C ILE A 12 -5.10 9.36 7.72
N GLU A 13 -4.79 10.47 7.05
CA GLU A 13 -5.63 11.04 6.00
C GLU A 13 -5.29 10.40 4.66
N THR A 14 -6.33 9.90 3.98
CA THR A 14 -6.16 9.12 2.74
C THR A 14 -6.91 9.70 1.54
N GLU A 15 -7.68 10.76 1.74
CA GLU A 15 -8.41 11.43 0.65
C GLU A 15 -7.42 11.99 -0.38
N ASP A 16 -7.66 11.70 -1.66
CA ASP A 16 -6.85 12.12 -2.81
C ASP A 16 -5.36 11.71 -2.72
N THR A 17 -5.06 10.60 -2.06
CA THR A 17 -3.68 10.10 -1.92
C THR A 17 -3.43 8.84 -2.74
N ILE A 18 -2.16 8.55 -3.01
CA ILE A 18 -1.68 7.22 -3.38
C ILE A 18 -1.19 6.57 -2.08
N LEU A 19 -1.86 5.52 -1.66
CA LEU A 19 -1.59 4.86 -0.39
C LEU A 19 -0.51 3.79 -0.55
N PHE A 20 0.65 4.02 0.09
CA PHE A 20 1.72 3.04 0.17
C PHE A 20 1.57 2.18 1.43
N LEU A 21 1.57 0.86 1.24
CA LEU A 21 1.41 -0.15 2.28
C LEU A 21 2.56 -1.15 2.24
N GLU A 22 3.15 -1.41 3.38
CA GLU A 22 4.26 -2.35 3.51
C GLU A 22 4.20 -3.05 4.86
N ASP A 23 4.57 -4.32 4.89
CA ASP A 23 4.69 -5.12 6.09
C ASP A 23 5.70 -6.25 5.89
N VAL A 24 6.18 -6.85 6.97
CA VAL A 24 7.14 -7.95 6.94
C VAL A 24 6.68 -9.10 7.83
N ALA A 25 6.82 -10.33 7.35
CA ALA A 25 6.53 -11.57 8.07
C ALA A 25 5.10 -11.66 8.63
N GLU A 26 4.18 -10.83 8.14
CA GLU A 26 2.80 -10.82 8.59
C GLU A 26 1.96 -11.86 7.83
N LYS A 27 1.04 -12.49 8.52
CA LYS A 27 0.17 -13.51 7.90
C LYS A 27 -0.90 -12.85 7.02
N PRO A 28 -1.19 -13.40 5.83
CA PRO A 28 -2.17 -12.81 4.91
C PRO A 28 -3.55 -12.56 5.54
N TYR A 29 -4.03 -13.43 6.44
CA TYR A 29 -5.31 -13.20 7.12
C TYR A 29 -5.29 -11.98 8.07
N ARG A 30 -4.12 -11.59 8.58
CA ARG A 30 -3.98 -10.39 9.41
C ARG A 30 -3.93 -9.14 8.53
N ILE A 31 -3.25 -9.23 7.39
CA ILE A 31 -3.27 -8.17 6.37
C ILE A 31 -4.70 -7.97 5.87
N ASP A 32 -5.43 -9.04 5.59
CA ASP A 32 -6.87 -9.01 5.23
C ASP A 32 -7.68 -8.23 6.28
N ARG A 33 -7.51 -8.54 7.56
CA ARG A 33 -8.19 -7.84 8.65
C ARG A 33 -7.85 -6.37 8.73
N MET A 34 -6.57 -6.03 8.60
CA MET A 34 -6.11 -4.63 8.66
C MET A 34 -6.65 -3.82 7.47
N LEU A 35 -6.63 -4.39 6.26
CA LEU A 35 -7.20 -3.75 5.08
C LEU A 35 -8.73 -3.62 5.20
N MET A 36 -9.42 -4.64 5.72
CA MET A 36 -10.86 -4.56 5.98
C MET A 36 -11.18 -3.50 7.02
N GLN A 37 -10.38 -3.35 8.07
CA GLN A 37 -10.54 -2.31 9.08
C GLN A 37 -10.39 -0.91 8.47
N LEU A 38 -9.39 -0.69 7.61
CA LEU A 38 -9.23 0.56 6.86
C LEU A 38 -10.43 0.83 5.95
N ARG A 39 -10.93 -0.20 5.26
CA ARG A 39 -12.10 -0.12 4.40
C ARG A 39 -13.35 0.29 5.19
N LEU A 40 -13.65 -0.40 6.28
CA LEU A 40 -14.82 -0.11 7.14
C LEU A 40 -14.73 1.27 7.81
N ALA A 41 -13.52 1.79 8.03
CA ALA A 41 -13.30 3.15 8.51
C ALA A 41 -13.40 4.22 7.39
N GLY A 42 -13.75 3.83 6.15
CA GLY A 42 -13.85 4.75 5.00
C GLY A 42 -12.51 5.25 4.46
N LYS A 43 -11.38 4.71 4.95
CA LYS A 43 -10.05 5.20 4.57
C LYS A 43 -9.59 4.77 3.18
N LEU A 44 -10.32 3.88 2.51
CA LEU A 44 -9.99 3.44 1.16
C LEU A 44 -10.85 4.10 0.07
N GLU A 45 -11.94 4.75 0.44
CA GLU A 45 -12.99 5.22 -0.48
C GLU A 45 -12.51 6.31 -1.46
N LYS A 46 -11.60 7.17 -1.03
CA LYS A 46 -11.10 8.30 -1.83
C LYS A 46 -9.62 8.20 -2.17
N VAL A 47 -9.03 7.02 -2.00
CA VAL A 47 -7.65 6.74 -2.41
C VAL A 47 -7.58 6.73 -3.95
N ARG A 48 -6.54 7.33 -4.52
CA ARG A 48 -6.32 7.43 -5.97
C ARG A 48 -5.44 6.32 -6.55
N GLY A 49 -4.84 5.52 -5.71
CA GLY A 49 -4.03 4.38 -6.10
C GLY A 49 -3.44 3.67 -4.90
N PHE A 50 -3.13 2.41 -5.06
CA PHE A 50 -2.52 1.59 -4.02
C PHE A 50 -1.16 1.08 -4.49
N ILE A 51 -0.16 1.22 -3.65
CA ILE A 51 1.16 0.64 -3.85
C ILE A 51 1.46 -0.27 -2.66
N PHE A 52 1.72 -1.54 -2.94
CA PHE A 52 2.21 -2.49 -1.94
C PHE A 52 3.73 -2.66 -2.12
N GLY A 53 4.46 -2.68 -1.02
CA GLY A 53 5.88 -3.06 -1.00
C GLY A 53 6.10 -4.53 -1.41
N GLU A 54 7.31 -5.04 -1.21
CA GLU A 54 7.61 -6.46 -1.46
C GLU A 54 6.80 -7.38 -0.55
N MET A 55 6.31 -6.89 0.59
CA MET A 55 5.57 -7.68 1.58
C MET A 55 6.35 -8.94 1.97
N LEU A 56 7.61 -8.71 2.36
CA LEU A 56 8.59 -9.77 2.58
C LEU A 56 8.10 -10.78 3.62
N ASP A 57 8.14 -12.06 3.26
CA ASP A 57 7.65 -13.19 4.07
C ASP A 57 6.16 -13.12 4.50
N CYS A 58 5.37 -12.24 3.89
CA CYS A 58 3.92 -12.17 4.06
C CYS A 58 3.22 -13.23 3.22
N ARG A 59 3.37 -14.50 3.56
CA ARG A 59 2.84 -15.64 2.82
C ARG A 59 1.99 -16.57 3.71
N PRO A 60 1.02 -17.27 3.12
CA PRO A 60 0.26 -18.27 3.86
C PRO A 60 1.14 -19.46 4.26
N PRO A 61 0.67 -20.32 5.18
CA PRO A 61 1.29 -21.61 5.42
C PRO A 61 1.39 -22.42 4.13
N ALA A 62 2.38 -23.31 4.03
CA ALA A 62 2.60 -24.17 2.84
C ALA A 62 1.42 -25.11 2.54
N THR A 63 0.52 -25.33 3.49
CA THR A 63 -0.71 -26.12 3.34
C THR A 63 -1.85 -25.37 2.65
N GLU A 64 -1.71 -24.07 2.43
CA GLU A 64 -2.72 -23.21 1.84
C GLU A 64 -2.39 -22.88 0.39
N SER A 65 -3.40 -22.78 -0.47
CA SER A 65 -3.24 -22.58 -1.91
C SER A 65 -3.44 -21.14 -2.40
N TYR A 66 -3.77 -20.21 -1.51
CA TYR A 66 -3.97 -18.80 -1.87
C TYR A 66 -2.68 -17.97 -1.74
N THR A 67 -2.67 -16.80 -2.37
CA THR A 67 -1.57 -15.83 -2.30
C THR A 67 -2.00 -14.54 -1.59
N LEU A 68 -1.04 -13.77 -1.07
CA LEU A 68 -1.33 -12.45 -0.52
C LEU A 68 -1.94 -11.51 -1.57
N GLN A 69 -1.48 -11.57 -2.82
CA GLN A 69 -2.03 -10.78 -3.92
C GLN A 69 -3.53 -11.05 -4.12
N GLN A 70 -3.95 -12.32 -4.06
CA GLN A 70 -5.38 -12.67 -4.14
C GLN A 70 -6.19 -12.07 -2.99
N VAL A 71 -5.64 -12.06 -1.78
CA VAL A 71 -6.27 -11.42 -0.61
C VAL A 71 -6.42 -9.92 -0.82
N VAL A 72 -5.36 -9.25 -1.23
CA VAL A 72 -5.35 -7.80 -1.51
C VAL A 72 -6.38 -7.45 -2.60
N LEU A 73 -6.34 -8.14 -3.74
CA LEU A 73 -7.26 -7.88 -4.85
C LEU A 73 -8.73 -8.10 -4.47
N ARG A 74 -9.02 -9.08 -3.61
CA ARG A 74 -10.37 -9.31 -3.09
C ARG A 74 -10.88 -8.13 -2.25
N ILE A 75 -10.03 -7.59 -1.36
CA ILE A 75 -10.40 -6.42 -0.53
C ILE A 75 -10.57 -5.17 -1.39
N LEU A 76 -9.72 -5.01 -2.41
CA LEU A 76 -9.75 -3.84 -3.28
C LEU A 76 -10.70 -3.99 -4.47
N ALA A 77 -11.43 -5.10 -4.58
CA ALA A 77 -12.44 -5.29 -5.60
C ALA A 77 -13.52 -4.19 -5.52
N GLY A 78 -13.75 -3.50 -6.64
CA GLY A 78 -14.70 -2.39 -6.74
C GLY A 78 -14.08 -0.99 -6.64
N TYR A 79 -12.79 -0.88 -6.34
CA TYR A 79 -12.06 0.38 -6.48
C TYR A 79 -11.45 0.45 -7.89
N ASP A 80 -11.87 1.44 -8.68
CA ASP A 80 -11.38 1.66 -10.06
C ASP A 80 -10.15 2.59 -10.04
N VAL A 81 -9.07 2.10 -9.42
CA VAL A 81 -7.80 2.81 -9.27
C VAL A 81 -6.61 1.88 -9.49
N PRO A 82 -5.43 2.39 -9.88
CA PRO A 82 -4.24 1.58 -10.03
C PRO A 82 -3.86 0.85 -8.72
N VAL A 83 -3.54 -0.45 -8.84
CA VAL A 83 -3.00 -1.27 -7.75
C VAL A 83 -1.67 -1.86 -8.20
N VAL A 84 -0.60 -1.50 -7.51
CA VAL A 84 0.78 -1.90 -7.81
C VAL A 84 1.34 -2.71 -6.65
N TYR A 85 2.12 -3.74 -6.96
CA TYR A 85 2.71 -4.63 -5.97
C TYR A 85 4.21 -4.84 -6.23
N GLY A 86 5.01 -4.92 -5.16
CA GLY A 86 6.43 -5.24 -5.24
C GLY A 86 7.35 -4.03 -5.32
N LEU A 87 6.89 -2.82 -4.91
CA LEU A 87 7.78 -1.68 -4.81
C LEU A 87 8.87 -1.94 -3.75
N LYS A 88 10.12 -1.80 -4.16
CA LYS A 88 11.28 -2.04 -3.28
C LYS A 88 11.52 -0.86 -2.34
N SER A 89 10.65 -0.70 -1.36
CA SER A 89 10.77 0.28 -0.28
C SER A 89 10.25 -0.34 1.02
N GLY A 90 10.94 -0.13 2.12
CA GLY A 90 10.64 -0.74 3.42
C GLY A 90 11.49 -1.99 3.69
N HIS A 91 10.88 -3.11 4.11
CA HIS A 91 11.56 -4.38 4.28
C HIS A 91 11.69 -5.09 2.92
N VAL A 92 12.87 -5.07 2.34
CA VAL A 92 13.11 -5.52 0.96
C VAL A 92 14.32 -6.44 0.85
N THR A 93 14.32 -7.24 -0.22
CA THR A 93 15.47 -8.04 -0.62
C THR A 93 16.37 -7.23 -1.57
N GLY A 94 17.49 -6.75 -1.10
CA GLY A 94 18.48 -6.04 -1.91
C GLY A 94 18.36 -4.52 -1.85
N GLU A 95 18.32 -3.84 -2.99
CA GLU A 95 18.28 -2.38 -3.05
C GLU A 95 16.95 -1.82 -2.50
N ASN A 96 17.05 -0.83 -1.61
CA ASN A 96 15.92 -0.21 -0.95
C ASN A 96 15.75 1.24 -1.44
N LEU A 97 14.62 1.52 -2.06
CA LEU A 97 14.29 2.86 -2.56
C LEU A 97 13.75 3.74 -1.44
N THR A 98 14.32 4.92 -1.29
CA THR A 98 13.77 5.93 -0.39
C THR A 98 12.61 6.65 -1.07
N LEU A 99 11.44 6.64 -0.43
CA LEU A 99 10.25 7.34 -0.91
C LEU A 99 10.02 8.62 -0.09
N PRO A 100 9.82 9.77 -0.72
CA PRO A 100 9.29 10.94 -0.04
C PRO A 100 7.80 10.74 0.22
N LEU A 101 7.37 10.90 1.46
CA LEU A 101 5.95 10.85 1.83
C LEU A 101 5.37 12.25 1.95
N GLY A 102 4.08 12.41 1.66
CA GLY A 102 3.38 13.70 1.74
C GLY A 102 3.70 14.67 0.60
N VAL A 103 4.29 14.19 -0.49
CA VAL A 103 4.58 14.97 -1.70
C VAL A 103 3.65 14.59 -2.84
N ARG A 104 3.51 15.47 -3.83
CA ARG A 104 2.75 15.15 -5.05
C ARG A 104 3.49 14.13 -5.90
N VAL A 105 2.74 13.10 -6.29
CA VAL A 105 3.23 12.03 -7.15
C VAL A 105 2.20 11.70 -8.23
N GLU A 106 2.65 11.06 -9.30
CA GLU A 106 1.82 10.49 -10.35
C GLU A 106 2.11 8.99 -10.43
N LEU A 107 1.06 8.18 -10.40
CA LEU A 107 1.14 6.74 -10.60
C LEU A 107 0.44 6.38 -11.89
N SER A 108 1.16 5.77 -12.82
CA SER A 108 0.58 5.16 -14.02
C SER A 108 0.86 3.67 -14.07
N ALA A 109 -0.14 2.89 -14.50
CA ALA A 109 -0.05 1.45 -14.65
C ALA A 109 -0.74 1.05 -15.97
N GLU A 110 -0.03 1.16 -17.08
CA GLU A 110 -0.56 0.91 -18.41
C GLU A 110 0.36 -0.04 -19.19
N ASN A 111 -0.24 -0.93 -19.98
CA ASN A 111 0.47 -1.82 -20.91
C ASN A 111 1.63 -2.60 -20.25
N LEU A 112 1.42 -3.11 -19.05
CA LEU A 112 2.43 -3.82 -18.24
C LEU A 112 3.60 -2.95 -17.79
N ARG A 113 3.54 -1.64 -18.00
CA ARG A 113 4.51 -0.68 -17.50
C ARG A 113 3.93 0.05 -16.30
N VAL A 114 4.68 0.08 -15.22
CA VAL A 114 4.35 0.84 -14.01
C VAL A 114 5.36 1.95 -13.83
N GLU A 115 4.89 3.16 -13.59
CA GLU A 115 5.73 4.31 -13.32
C GLU A 115 5.17 5.10 -12.13
N LEU A 116 6.05 5.41 -11.18
CA LEU A 116 5.78 6.34 -10.07
C LEU A 116 6.71 7.55 -10.25
N LYS A 117 6.14 8.70 -10.53
CA LYS A 117 6.86 9.98 -10.66
C LYS A 117 6.66 10.83 -9.42
N VAL A 118 7.74 11.32 -8.85
CA VAL A 118 7.72 12.36 -7.82
C VAL A 118 7.68 13.72 -8.53
N LEU A 119 6.65 14.51 -8.29
CA LEU A 119 6.39 15.76 -9.01
C LEU A 119 6.89 17.02 -8.28
N GLU A 120 7.32 16.87 -7.05
CA GLU A 120 7.83 17.97 -6.23
C GLU A 120 8.96 17.53 -5.31
N ALA A 121 9.78 18.47 -4.87
CA ALA A 121 10.88 18.17 -3.97
C ALA A 121 10.37 17.74 -2.58
N ALA A 122 11.03 16.75 -1.99
CA ALA A 122 10.73 16.27 -0.63
C ALA A 122 11.05 17.30 0.46
N THR A 123 11.93 18.28 0.16
CA THR A 123 12.40 19.30 1.08
C THR A 123 12.40 20.65 0.40
N VAL A 124 12.11 21.71 1.17
CA VAL A 124 12.24 23.10 0.75
C VAL A 124 13.49 23.69 1.43
N ILE A 125 14.40 24.23 0.65
CA ILE A 125 15.50 25.02 1.19
C ILE A 125 14.89 26.33 1.69
N ARG A 126 14.97 26.56 3.01
CA ARG A 126 14.59 27.82 3.64
C ARG A 126 15.79 28.75 3.74
#